data_55d5bb36705d82bfee6500b3010f74ce
#
_entry.id   55d5bb36705d82bfee6500b3010f74ce
#
_cell.length_a   1.000
_cell.length_b   1.000
_cell.length_c   1.000
_cell.angle_alpha   90.00
_cell.angle_beta   90.00
_cell.angle_gamma   90.00
#
_symmetry.space_group_name_H-M   'P 1'
#
loop_
_entity.id
_entity.type
_entity.pdbx_description
1 polymer ?
#
loop_
_entity_poly.entity_id
_entity_poly.type
_entity_poly.pdbx_seq_one_letter_code
_entity_poly.pdbx_strand_id
1 'polypeptide(L)'
;MDALNRIKFLEDRLHRLSEIGMALSTEKNTDRLFEMILEEAKAITRADGQTLYSMNKDGNLEFEIMRNDTMNINMGGTSGIEIPYYPVKLWIDKQTPNEKNVSAYVALAQKTVNIHDAYEEEGFDFEGTKNFDEKSGYRSKSFLTVPLKNHENEIIGVMQLINARNEHGEVISFNEEMQEQLESLASQGAVALTNKRLVEELKTLFEAFIKLIATAIDKKSEYTGGHCNRVPVITMMLADAVAEMNEGKYKNFSMNEDERYELYIAAWLHDCGKVATPPHVVDKGTKLETIFDRIELVKTRMELLKRDAEIAFLKR
;
A
#
# COMPACT_ATOMS: atom_id res chain seq x y z
N MET A 1 14.09 43.33 -4.04
CA MET A 1 13.66 42.49 -5.20
C MET A 1 12.60 43.28 -5.97
N ASP A 2 12.81 43.49 -7.26
CA ASP A 2 11.85 44.23 -8.10
C ASP A 2 10.52 43.43 -8.19
N ALA A 3 9.36 44.12 -8.27
CA ALA A 3 8.03 43.48 -8.31
C ALA A 3 7.95 42.39 -9.41
N LEU A 4 8.56 42.65 -10.57
CA LEU A 4 8.58 41.72 -11.69
C LEU A 4 9.36 40.41 -11.37
N ASN A 5 10.49 40.55 -10.68
CA ASN A 5 11.26 39.37 -10.23
C ASN A 5 10.54 38.57 -9.16
N ARG A 6 9.74 39.23 -8.32
CA ARG A 6 8.92 38.55 -7.30
C ARG A 6 7.74 37.80 -7.92
N ILE A 7 7.10 38.37 -8.95
CA ILE A 7 6.02 37.70 -9.69
C ILE A 7 6.57 36.44 -10.37
N LYS A 8 7.68 36.56 -11.11
CA LYS A 8 8.30 35.41 -11.78
C LYS A 8 8.73 34.31 -10.80
N PHE A 9 9.31 34.68 -9.67
CA PHE A 9 9.64 33.74 -8.59
C PHE A 9 8.42 33.00 -8.05
N LEU A 10 7.28 33.70 -7.86
CA LEU A 10 6.04 33.10 -7.38
C LEU A 10 5.39 32.19 -8.45
N GLU A 11 5.48 32.56 -9.73
CA GLU A 11 5.01 31.72 -10.84
C GLU A 11 5.81 30.44 -10.96
N ASP A 12 7.15 30.51 -10.92
CA ASP A 12 8.03 29.35 -10.94
C ASP A 12 7.77 28.42 -9.74
N ARG A 13 7.49 28.99 -8.56
CA ARG A 13 7.14 28.25 -7.34
C ARG A 13 5.80 27.53 -7.46
N LEU A 14 4.76 28.21 -7.98
CA LEU A 14 3.44 27.63 -8.25
C LEU A 14 3.52 26.48 -9.26
N HIS A 15 4.29 26.65 -10.31
CA HIS A 15 4.52 25.63 -11.33
C HIS A 15 5.16 24.39 -10.70
N ARG A 16 6.21 24.57 -9.93
CA ARG A 16 6.91 23.48 -9.24
C ARG A 16 6.00 22.73 -8.26
N LEU A 17 5.21 23.43 -7.44
CA LEU A 17 4.26 22.80 -6.52
C LEU A 17 3.19 22.00 -7.28
N SER A 18 2.74 22.49 -8.44
CA SER A 18 1.80 21.76 -9.29
C SER A 18 2.41 20.49 -9.88
N GLU A 19 3.66 20.56 -10.37
CA GLU A 19 4.40 19.40 -10.89
C GLU A 19 4.60 18.33 -9.81
N ILE A 20 4.99 18.73 -8.60
CA ILE A 20 5.13 17.83 -7.45
C ILE A 20 3.79 17.17 -7.14
N GLY A 21 2.70 17.94 -7.04
CA GLY A 21 1.36 17.41 -6.77
C GLY A 21 0.91 16.40 -7.82
N MET A 22 1.17 16.64 -9.10
CA MET A 22 0.88 15.69 -10.18
C MET A 22 1.74 14.43 -10.07
N ALA A 23 3.04 14.58 -9.82
CA ALA A 23 3.95 13.44 -9.69
C ALA A 23 3.57 12.55 -8.48
N LEU A 24 3.27 13.15 -7.33
CA LEU A 24 2.80 12.43 -6.14
C LEU A 24 1.47 11.72 -6.38
N SER A 25 0.56 12.30 -7.16
CA SER A 25 -0.75 11.71 -7.45
C SER A 25 -0.70 10.53 -8.42
N THR A 26 0.35 10.43 -9.23
CA THR A 26 0.50 9.37 -10.24
C THR A 26 1.36 8.20 -9.77
N GLU A 27 2.12 8.37 -8.68
CA GLU A 27 3.00 7.33 -8.17
C GLU A 27 2.21 6.17 -7.53
N LYS A 28 2.46 4.97 -7.98
CA LYS A 28 1.80 3.74 -7.52
C LYS A 28 2.52 3.05 -6.36
N ASN A 29 3.82 3.29 -6.20
CA ASN A 29 4.62 2.68 -5.14
C ASN A 29 4.69 3.60 -3.91
N THR A 30 4.28 3.11 -2.72
CA THR A 30 4.25 3.90 -1.48
C THR A 30 5.65 4.32 -1.04
N ASP A 31 6.64 3.42 -1.15
CA ASP A 31 8.01 3.73 -0.76
C ASP A 31 8.59 4.81 -1.67
N ARG A 32 8.31 4.73 -2.97
CA ARG A 32 8.74 5.77 -3.92
C ARG A 32 8.04 7.10 -3.65
N LEU A 33 6.76 7.07 -3.27
CA LEU A 33 6.03 8.28 -2.89
C LEU A 33 6.66 8.95 -1.66
N PHE A 34 7.03 8.19 -0.64
CA PHE A 34 7.76 8.70 0.52
C PHE A 34 9.11 9.29 0.14
N GLU A 35 9.85 8.62 -0.75
CA GLU A 35 11.13 9.13 -1.26
C GLU A 35 10.97 10.45 -2.00
N MET A 36 9.98 10.56 -2.88
CA MET A 36 9.71 11.80 -3.63
C MET A 36 9.41 12.96 -2.69
N ILE A 37 8.63 12.75 -1.62
CA ILE A 37 8.35 13.78 -0.61
C ILE A 37 9.66 14.25 0.04
N LEU A 38 10.54 13.32 0.43
CA LEU A 38 11.81 13.68 1.06
C LEU A 38 12.80 14.32 0.08
N GLU A 39 12.86 13.86 -1.17
CA GLU A 39 13.68 14.46 -2.23
C GLU A 39 13.32 15.93 -2.47
N GLU A 40 12.00 16.23 -2.50
CA GLU A 40 11.52 17.60 -2.63
C GLU A 40 11.75 18.43 -1.36
N ALA A 41 11.56 17.85 -0.18
CA ALA A 41 11.89 18.49 1.08
C ALA A 41 13.38 18.89 1.15
N LYS A 42 14.26 18.01 0.66
CA LYS A 42 15.71 18.29 0.54
C LYS A 42 16.00 19.38 -0.48
N ALA A 43 15.32 19.37 -1.63
CA ALA A 43 15.52 20.39 -2.65
C ALA A 43 15.13 21.80 -2.16
N ILE A 44 14.15 21.89 -1.26
CA ILE A 44 13.71 23.14 -0.63
C ILE A 44 14.69 23.62 0.43
N THR A 45 15.18 22.72 1.29
CA THR A 45 15.88 23.09 2.53
C THR A 45 17.36 22.81 2.52
N ARG A 46 17.83 21.95 1.60
CA ARG A 46 19.18 21.38 1.62
C ARG A 46 19.53 20.72 2.96
N ALA A 47 18.50 20.18 3.65
CA ALA A 47 18.68 19.51 4.93
C ALA A 47 19.60 18.29 4.79
N ASP A 48 20.51 18.15 5.75
CA ASP A 48 21.48 17.06 5.80
C ASP A 48 20.84 15.72 6.25
N GLY A 49 20.00 15.79 7.27
CA GLY A 49 19.25 14.64 7.78
C GLY A 49 17.76 14.75 7.48
N GLN A 50 17.14 13.60 7.17
CA GLN A 50 15.72 13.51 6.85
C GLN A 50 15.17 12.21 7.39
N THR A 51 14.02 12.28 8.05
CA THR A 51 13.27 11.12 8.50
C THR A 51 11.80 11.31 8.18
N LEU A 52 11.20 10.29 7.61
CA LEU A 52 9.76 10.23 7.38
C LEU A 52 9.18 9.12 8.24
N TYR A 53 8.13 9.45 8.93
CA TYR A 53 7.35 8.52 9.75
C TYR A 53 5.94 8.38 9.19
N SER A 54 5.38 7.18 9.22
CA SER A 54 3.96 6.93 9.00
C SER A 54 3.26 6.61 10.32
N MET A 55 1.95 6.86 10.37
CA MET A 55 1.11 6.43 11.50
C MET A 55 0.72 4.97 11.30
N ASN A 56 1.15 4.09 12.22
CA ASN A 56 0.77 2.68 12.16
C ASN A 56 -0.61 2.43 12.81
N LYS A 57 -1.10 1.19 12.71
CA LYS A 57 -2.43 0.78 13.22
C LYS A 57 -2.55 0.89 14.75
N ASP A 58 -1.43 0.84 15.46
CA ASP A 58 -1.38 0.95 16.93
C ASP A 58 -1.32 2.42 17.41
N GLY A 59 -1.35 3.37 16.45
CA GLY A 59 -1.27 4.80 16.76
C GLY A 59 0.12 5.27 17.19
N ASN A 60 1.18 4.63 16.66
CA ASN A 60 2.56 5.04 16.86
C ASN A 60 3.19 5.46 15.53
N LEU A 61 4.28 6.23 15.58
CA LEU A 61 5.02 6.64 14.40
C LEU A 61 6.06 5.58 14.06
N GLU A 62 5.89 4.93 12.92
CA GLU A 62 6.81 3.96 12.35
C GLU A 62 7.79 4.66 11.40
N PHE A 63 9.06 4.26 11.44
CA PHE A 63 10.08 4.82 10.55
C PHE A 63 9.92 4.21 9.16
N GLU A 64 9.68 5.05 8.16
CA GLU A 64 9.58 4.62 6.76
C GLU A 64 10.88 4.86 5.99
N ILE A 65 11.49 6.03 6.18
CA ILE A 65 12.75 6.40 5.55
C ILE A 65 13.60 7.20 6.54
N MET A 66 14.89 6.90 6.54
CA MET A 66 15.91 7.65 7.27
C MET A 66 17.11 7.89 6.37
N ARG A 67 17.45 9.15 6.14
CA ARG A 67 18.58 9.57 5.31
C ARG A 67 19.43 10.60 6.06
N ASN A 68 20.75 10.51 5.90
CA ASN A 68 21.68 11.54 6.34
C ASN A 68 22.91 11.54 5.41
N ASP A 69 23.17 12.66 4.76
CA ASP A 69 24.24 12.77 3.77
C ASP A 69 25.62 12.70 4.41
N THR A 70 25.84 13.46 5.49
CA THR A 70 27.15 13.51 6.18
C THR A 70 27.55 12.15 6.74
N MET A 71 26.58 11.38 7.24
CA MET A 71 26.82 10.05 7.82
C MET A 71 26.65 8.92 6.80
N ASN A 72 26.33 9.24 5.56
CA ASN A 72 26.05 8.26 4.49
C ASN A 72 24.98 7.22 4.92
N ILE A 73 23.93 7.67 5.61
CA ILE A 73 22.79 6.84 6.01
C ILE A 73 21.72 6.92 4.92
N ASN A 74 21.28 5.76 4.45
CA ASN A 74 20.13 5.62 3.54
C ASN A 74 19.43 4.32 3.86
N MET A 75 18.35 4.37 4.67
CA MET A 75 17.59 3.21 5.16
C MET A 75 16.10 3.41 4.90
N GLY A 76 15.38 2.31 4.76
CA GLY A 76 13.94 2.30 4.46
C GLY A 76 13.63 2.61 2.99
N GLY A 77 12.34 2.76 2.66
CA GLY A 77 11.89 2.99 1.30
C GLY A 77 12.39 1.92 0.32
N THR A 78 12.79 2.34 -0.88
CA THR A 78 13.30 1.42 -1.92
C THR A 78 14.74 0.96 -1.70
N SER A 79 15.44 1.43 -0.64
CA SER A 79 16.83 1.04 -0.36
C SER A 79 16.99 -0.45 -0.01
N GLY A 80 15.93 -1.09 0.47
CA GLY A 80 15.95 -2.47 0.94
C GLY A 80 16.71 -2.68 2.27
N ILE A 81 17.17 -1.60 2.91
CA ILE A 81 17.88 -1.65 4.20
C ILE A 81 16.86 -1.37 5.31
N GLU A 82 16.70 -2.32 6.21
CA GLU A 82 15.78 -2.20 7.35
C GLU A 82 16.26 -1.12 8.34
N ILE A 83 15.33 -0.36 8.89
CA ILE A 83 15.60 0.66 9.92
C ILE A 83 15.54 -0.02 11.30
N PRO A 84 16.66 -0.10 12.04
CA PRO A 84 16.75 -0.88 13.27
C PRO A 84 16.21 -0.13 14.50
N TYR A 85 15.18 0.69 14.33
CA TYR A 85 14.59 1.47 15.41
C TYR A 85 13.13 1.06 15.65
N TYR A 86 12.73 1.03 16.92
CA TYR A 86 11.34 0.80 17.30
C TYR A 86 10.47 2.02 16.96
N PRO A 87 9.19 1.82 16.66
CA PRO A 87 8.24 2.92 16.46
C PRO A 87 8.23 3.90 17.63
N VAL A 88 8.13 5.19 17.32
CA VAL A 88 8.00 6.25 18.31
C VAL A 88 6.59 6.21 18.88
N LYS A 89 6.49 5.91 20.17
CA LYS A 89 5.20 5.90 20.88
C LYS A 89 4.68 7.32 21.06
N LEU A 90 3.42 7.56 20.71
CA LEU A 90 2.74 8.83 20.98
C LEU A 90 2.36 8.94 22.47
N TRP A 91 2.16 7.81 23.12
CA TRP A 91 1.79 7.73 24.53
C TRP A 91 2.81 6.87 25.28
N ILE A 92 3.38 7.40 26.36
CA ILE A 92 4.33 6.67 27.22
C ILE A 92 3.60 5.51 27.91
N ASP A 93 2.41 5.80 28.39
CA ASP A 93 1.42 4.86 28.91
C ASP A 93 0.03 5.25 28.35
N LYS A 94 -1.05 4.60 28.78
CA LYS A 94 -2.41 4.87 28.26
C LYS A 94 -2.95 6.28 28.53
N GLN A 95 -2.28 7.09 29.34
CA GLN A 95 -2.77 8.39 29.81
C GLN A 95 -1.75 9.52 29.64
N THR A 96 -0.46 9.21 29.54
CA THR A 96 0.61 10.21 29.48
C THR A 96 1.10 10.41 28.05
N PRO A 97 0.84 11.57 27.42
CA PRO A 97 1.33 11.87 26.08
C PRO A 97 2.86 12.03 26.08
N ASN A 98 3.49 11.60 24.99
CA ASN A 98 4.93 11.71 24.81
C ASN A 98 5.32 13.09 24.24
N GLU A 99 5.07 14.13 25.02
CA GLU A 99 5.29 15.52 24.58
C GLU A 99 6.78 15.92 24.55
N LYS A 100 7.65 15.13 25.16
CA LYS A 100 9.10 15.42 25.16
C LYS A 100 9.80 14.97 23.87
N ASN A 101 9.24 14.03 23.14
CA ASN A 101 9.73 13.64 21.80
C ASN A 101 9.12 14.55 20.74
N VAL A 102 9.95 15.24 19.95
CA VAL A 102 9.51 16.23 18.97
C VAL A 102 8.52 15.65 17.96
N SER A 103 8.81 14.46 17.40
CA SER A 103 7.94 13.85 16.38
C SER A 103 6.60 13.41 16.98
N ALA A 104 6.61 12.87 18.22
CA ALA A 104 5.37 12.51 18.92
C ALA A 104 4.55 13.76 19.26
N TYR A 105 5.19 14.82 19.75
CA TYR A 105 4.52 16.09 20.02
C TYR A 105 3.86 16.68 18.76
N VAL A 106 4.59 16.71 17.63
CA VAL A 106 4.06 17.20 16.35
C VAL A 106 2.84 16.41 15.90
N ALA A 107 2.88 15.09 16.06
CA ALA A 107 1.72 14.24 15.75
C ALA A 107 0.52 14.51 16.69
N LEU A 108 0.75 14.65 17.99
CA LEU A 108 -0.29 14.89 18.98
C LEU A 108 -0.87 16.31 18.91
N ALA A 109 0.01 17.32 18.84
CA ALA A 109 -0.38 18.73 18.80
C ALA A 109 -0.85 19.17 17.40
N GLN A 110 -0.54 18.39 16.37
CA GLN A 110 -0.83 18.69 14.96
C GLN A 110 -0.24 20.02 14.48
N LYS A 111 0.90 20.41 15.03
CA LYS A 111 1.57 21.68 14.75
C LYS A 111 3.01 21.45 14.35
N THR A 112 3.49 22.24 13.41
CA THR A 112 4.91 22.28 13.04
C THR A 112 5.76 22.78 14.22
N VAL A 113 6.91 22.14 14.41
CA VAL A 113 7.94 22.56 15.37
C VAL A 113 9.21 22.90 14.60
N ASN A 114 9.73 24.11 14.83
CA ASN A 114 10.94 24.63 14.22
C ASN A 114 11.92 25.02 15.33
N ILE A 115 13.04 24.31 15.43
CA ILE A 115 14.05 24.45 16.49
C ILE A 115 15.34 24.95 15.86
N HIS A 116 15.85 26.06 16.39
CA HIS A 116 17.07 26.68 15.88
C HIS A 116 18.35 25.95 16.32
N ASP A 117 18.41 25.53 17.56
CA ASP A 117 19.49 24.70 18.10
C ASP A 117 18.94 23.73 19.17
N ALA A 118 19.02 22.44 18.88
CA ALA A 118 18.54 21.36 19.75
C ALA A 118 19.30 21.28 21.10
N TYR A 119 20.48 21.86 21.19
CA TYR A 119 21.26 21.85 22.44
C TYR A 119 20.88 22.98 23.39
N GLU A 120 20.25 24.03 22.84
CA GLU A 120 19.74 25.19 23.59
C GLU A 120 18.23 25.08 23.88
N GLU A 121 17.55 24.10 23.28
CA GLU A 121 16.11 23.90 23.41
C GLU A 121 15.77 23.20 24.74
N GLU A 122 14.90 23.81 25.54
CA GLU A 122 14.47 23.29 26.85
C GLU A 122 13.10 22.57 26.79
N GLY A 123 12.34 22.78 25.71
CA GLY A 123 10.97 22.26 25.57
C GLY A 123 10.93 20.74 25.33
N PHE A 124 11.95 20.18 24.69
CA PHE A 124 12.00 18.81 24.24
C PHE A 124 13.21 18.05 24.80
N ASP A 125 13.14 16.71 24.76
CA ASP A 125 14.23 15.85 25.20
C ASP A 125 15.14 15.49 23.99
N PHE A 126 16.34 16.03 23.99
CA PHE A 126 17.40 15.76 23.03
C PHE A 126 18.56 14.94 23.61
N GLU A 127 18.39 14.31 24.77
CA GLU A 127 19.48 13.52 25.38
C GLU A 127 19.89 12.37 24.46
N GLY A 128 18.91 11.67 23.84
CA GLY A 128 19.18 10.65 22.85
C GLY A 128 19.93 11.16 21.62
N THR A 129 19.57 12.34 21.12
CA THR A 129 20.25 13.01 20.01
C THR A 129 21.68 13.40 20.37
N LYS A 130 21.89 13.99 21.56
CA LYS A 130 23.23 14.38 22.06
C LYS A 130 24.13 13.15 22.20
N ASN A 131 23.61 12.05 22.75
CA ASN A 131 24.35 10.80 22.88
C ASN A 131 24.71 10.16 21.52
N PHE A 132 23.84 10.30 20.54
CA PHE A 132 24.11 9.86 19.15
C PHE A 132 25.18 10.73 18.51
N ASP A 133 25.07 12.05 18.64
CA ASP A 133 26.04 13.01 18.09
C ASP A 133 27.45 12.79 18.66
N GLU A 134 27.57 12.56 19.98
CA GLU A 134 28.87 12.24 20.62
C GLU A 134 29.51 10.97 20.05
N LYS A 135 28.72 9.93 19.76
CA LYS A 135 29.21 8.65 19.23
C LYS A 135 29.57 8.73 17.75
N SER A 136 28.83 9.51 16.98
CA SER A 136 28.97 9.60 15.53
C SER A 136 29.91 10.73 15.07
N GLY A 137 30.22 11.68 15.95
CA GLY A 137 30.91 12.93 15.60
C GLY A 137 30.02 13.90 14.78
N TYR A 138 28.74 13.65 14.70
CA TYR A 138 27.75 14.52 14.07
C TYR A 138 27.27 15.59 15.05
N ARG A 139 26.74 16.70 14.55
CA ARG A 139 26.13 17.75 15.35
C ARG A 139 24.73 18.06 14.81
N SER A 140 23.72 17.50 15.46
CA SER A 140 22.32 17.81 15.17
C SER A 140 21.97 19.18 15.77
N LYS A 141 21.90 20.21 14.93
CA LYS A 141 21.69 21.59 15.38
C LYS A 141 20.25 22.05 15.16
N SER A 142 19.84 22.24 13.91
CA SER A 142 18.51 22.76 13.60
C SER A 142 17.55 21.63 13.22
N PHE A 143 16.30 21.72 13.69
CA PHE A 143 15.22 20.76 13.41
C PHE A 143 13.99 21.47 12.87
N LEU A 144 13.40 20.90 11.83
CA LEU A 144 12.05 21.24 11.37
C LEU A 144 11.24 19.98 11.27
N THR A 145 10.19 19.88 12.08
CA THR A 145 9.31 18.72 12.13
C THR A 145 7.90 19.14 11.77
N VAL A 146 7.36 18.56 10.70
CA VAL A 146 6.09 18.95 10.08
C VAL A 146 5.12 17.77 10.09
N PRO A 147 3.85 17.96 10.51
CA PRO A 147 2.85 16.91 10.45
C PRO A 147 2.35 16.72 9.00
N LEU A 148 2.21 15.47 8.57
CA LEU A 148 1.49 15.11 7.35
C LEU A 148 0.02 14.93 7.70
N LYS A 149 -0.82 15.92 7.39
CA LYS A 149 -2.26 15.91 7.66
C LYS A 149 -3.04 15.80 6.37
N ASN A 150 -4.03 14.91 6.37
CA ASN A 150 -4.98 14.81 5.28
C ASN A 150 -6.09 15.90 5.39
N HIS A 151 -7.02 15.90 4.43
CA HIS A 151 -8.13 16.86 4.38
C HIS A 151 -9.15 16.70 5.52
N GLU A 152 -9.12 15.58 6.25
CA GLU A 152 -9.95 15.30 7.43
C GLU A 152 -9.25 15.71 8.73
N ASN A 153 -8.07 16.34 8.64
CA ASN A 153 -7.17 16.67 9.76
C ASN A 153 -6.63 15.43 10.52
N GLU A 154 -6.64 14.27 9.89
CA GLU A 154 -5.98 13.09 10.47
C GLU A 154 -4.48 13.14 10.19
N ILE A 155 -3.69 12.73 11.19
CA ILE A 155 -2.24 12.60 11.04
C ILE A 155 -1.93 11.29 10.32
N ILE A 156 -1.39 11.41 9.11
CA ILE A 156 -0.92 10.27 8.30
C ILE A 156 0.52 9.93 8.65
N GLY A 157 1.29 10.90 9.07
CA GLY A 157 2.69 10.74 9.44
C GLY A 157 3.32 12.04 9.92
N VAL A 158 4.63 12.01 10.03
CA VAL A 158 5.47 13.16 10.42
C VAL A 158 6.72 13.16 9.56
N MET A 159 7.12 14.34 9.08
CA MET A 159 8.39 14.55 8.40
C MET A 159 9.31 15.37 9.30
N GLN A 160 10.52 14.89 9.52
CA GLN A 160 11.55 15.59 10.32
C GLN A 160 12.77 15.83 9.49
N LEU A 161 13.23 17.07 9.45
CA LEU A 161 14.44 17.51 8.76
C LEU A 161 15.44 18.05 9.78
N ILE A 162 16.71 17.77 9.54
CA ILE A 162 17.81 18.12 10.44
C ILE A 162 18.89 18.86 9.64
N ASN A 163 19.39 19.97 10.20
CA ASN A 163 20.51 20.73 9.66
C ASN A 163 20.27 21.25 8.25
N ALA A 164 19.40 22.26 8.09
CA ALA A 164 19.33 23.01 6.84
C ALA A 164 20.69 23.61 6.48
N ARG A 165 21.03 23.66 5.19
CA ARG A 165 22.31 24.20 4.71
C ARG A 165 22.13 25.37 3.75
N ASN A 166 22.99 26.34 3.89
CA ASN A 166 23.12 27.45 2.92
C ASN A 166 23.88 27.00 1.65
N GLU A 167 24.06 27.92 0.72
CA GLU A 167 24.81 27.69 -0.54
C GLU A 167 26.29 27.33 -0.34
N HIS A 168 26.84 27.68 0.82
CA HIS A 168 28.22 27.39 1.18
C HIS A 168 28.36 26.06 1.97
N GLY A 169 27.24 25.36 2.22
CA GLY A 169 27.21 24.09 2.97
C GLY A 169 27.20 24.27 4.50
N GLU A 170 27.13 25.51 5.00
CA GLU A 170 27.06 25.77 6.44
C GLU A 170 25.68 25.49 6.99
N VAL A 171 25.62 24.90 8.18
CA VAL A 171 24.35 24.60 8.86
C VAL A 171 23.68 25.88 9.34
N ILE A 172 22.46 26.08 8.90
CA ILE A 172 21.60 27.21 9.25
C ILE A 172 20.30 26.74 9.91
N SER A 173 19.58 27.65 10.52
CA SER A 173 18.22 27.41 10.99
C SER A 173 17.25 27.42 9.81
N PHE A 174 16.15 26.66 9.92
CA PHE A 174 15.06 26.73 8.97
C PHE A 174 14.35 28.08 9.09
N ASN A 175 14.20 28.80 7.99
CA ASN A 175 13.47 30.07 7.96
C ASN A 175 11.95 29.84 7.71
N GLU A 176 11.15 30.89 7.87
CA GLU A 176 9.69 30.85 7.68
C GLU A 176 9.32 30.39 6.26
N GLU A 177 10.06 30.82 5.25
CA GLU A 177 9.78 30.43 3.86
C GLU A 177 9.97 28.93 3.61
N MET A 178 11.05 28.34 4.15
CA MET A 178 11.28 26.89 4.12
C MET A 178 10.15 26.14 4.85
N GLN A 179 9.74 26.65 6.02
CA GLN A 179 8.68 26.05 6.80
C GLN A 179 7.35 26.04 6.02
N GLU A 180 6.92 27.17 5.47
CA GLU A 180 5.68 27.25 4.68
C GLU A 180 5.69 26.31 3.47
N GLN A 181 6.84 26.21 2.78
CA GLN A 181 6.98 25.31 1.64
C GLN A 181 6.87 23.85 2.06
N LEU A 182 7.49 23.49 3.17
CA LEU A 182 7.41 22.12 3.69
C LEU A 182 6.05 21.77 4.23
N GLU A 183 5.33 22.69 4.85
CA GLU A 183 3.94 22.50 5.27
C GLU A 183 3.03 22.25 4.06
N SER A 184 3.24 22.98 2.97
CA SER A 184 2.51 22.78 1.71
C SER A 184 2.83 21.40 1.09
N LEU A 185 4.11 21.03 1.03
CA LEU A 185 4.56 19.72 0.55
C LEU A 185 4.01 18.58 1.40
N ALA A 186 4.07 18.73 2.73
CA ALA A 186 3.55 17.75 3.68
C ALA A 186 2.04 17.53 3.50
N SER A 187 1.28 18.60 3.25
CA SER A 187 -0.15 18.52 2.96
C SER A 187 -0.43 17.76 1.66
N GLN A 188 0.31 18.06 0.58
CA GLN A 188 0.16 17.34 -0.70
C GLN A 188 0.55 15.87 -0.57
N GLY A 189 1.66 15.58 0.12
CA GLY A 189 2.10 14.23 0.41
C GLY A 189 1.06 13.44 1.24
N ALA A 190 0.48 14.07 2.26
CA ALA A 190 -0.56 13.44 3.07
C ALA A 190 -1.80 13.08 2.26
N VAL A 191 -2.24 13.96 1.35
CA VAL A 191 -3.37 13.69 0.45
C VAL A 191 -3.05 12.53 -0.49
N ALA A 192 -1.86 12.51 -1.11
CA ALA A 192 -1.45 11.44 -2.00
C ALA A 192 -1.38 10.08 -1.27
N LEU A 193 -0.79 10.04 -0.07
CA LEU A 193 -0.73 8.84 0.78
C LEU A 193 -2.11 8.37 1.21
N THR A 194 -3.00 9.28 1.58
CA THR A 194 -4.38 8.96 1.96
C THR A 194 -5.13 8.33 0.80
N ASN A 195 -5.06 8.96 -0.39
CA ASN A 195 -5.70 8.43 -1.58
C ASN A 195 -5.21 7.03 -1.92
N LYS A 196 -3.90 6.80 -1.84
CA LYS A 196 -3.33 5.48 -2.07
C LYS A 196 -3.85 4.46 -1.07
N ARG A 197 -3.81 4.77 0.24
CA ARG A 197 -4.35 3.90 1.29
C ARG A 197 -5.81 3.56 1.06
N LEU A 198 -6.64 4.55 0.69
CA LEU A 198 -8.05 4.34 0.39
C LEU A 198 -8.27 3.41 -0.80
N VAL A 199 -7.46 3.52 -1.86
CA VAL A 199 -7.52 2.60 -3.02
C VAL A 199 -7.16 1.18 -2.62
N GLU A 200 -6.12 0.98 -1.78
CA GLU A 200 -5.72 -0.34 -1.28
C GLU A 200 -6.78 -0.95 -0.34
N GLU A 201 -7.36 -0.15 0.54
CA GLU A 201 -8.46 -0.56 1.42
C GLU A 201 -9.70 -0.95 0.61
N LEU A 202 -10.05 -0.16 -0.42
CA LEU A 202 -11.15 -0.46 -1.34
C LEU A 202 -10.92 -1.79 -2.08
N LYS A 203 -9.70 -2.02 -2.57
CA LYS A 203 -9.30 -3.27 -3.22
C LYS A 203 -9.46 -4.47 -2.26
N THR A 204 -8.97 -4.32 -1.04
CA THR A 204 -9.09 -5.36 0.01
C THR A 204 -10.55 -5.67 0.35
N LEU A 205 -11.37 -4.62 0.49
CA LEU A 205 -12.81 -4.77 0.74
C LEU A 205 -13.51 -5.46 -0.43
N PHE A 206 -13.20 -5.09 -1.66
CA PHE A 206 -13.73 -5.69 -2.87
C PHE A 206 -13.38 -7.20 -2.97
N GLU A 207 -12.13 -7.56 -2.69
CA GLU A 207 -11.71 -8.96 -2.64
C GLU A 207 -12.43 -9.75 -1.55
N ALA A 208 -12.58 -9.16 -0.35
CA ALA A 208 -13.33 -9.79 0.73
C ALA A 208 -14.79 -10.04 0.34
N PHE A 209 -15.42 -9.08 -0.34
CA PHE A 209 -16.78 -9.21 -0.85
C PHE A 209 -16.91 -10.32 -1.91
N ILE A 210 -15.98 -10.39 -2.87
CA ILE A 210 -15.93 -11.47 -3.88
C ILE A 210 -15.79 -12.84 -3.20
N LYS A 211 -14.87 -12.97 -2.25
CA LYS A 211 -14.65 -14.21 -1.49
C LYS A 211 -15.89 -14.62 -0.69
N LEU A 212 -16.62 -13.64 -0.13
CA LEU A 212 -17.89 -13.88 0.56
C LEU A 212 -18.96 -14.44 -0.39
N ILE A 213 -19.13 -13.83 -1.57
CA ILE A 213 -20.06 -14.31 -2.60
C ILE A 213 -19.69 -15.74 -3.03
N ALA A 214 -18.44 -16.00 -3.37
CA ALA A 214 -17.96 -17.32 -3.77
C ALA A 214 -18.21 -18.37 -2.67
N THR A 215 -17.96 -18.02 -1.41
CA THR A 215 -18.22 -18.90 -0.26
C THR A 215 -19.72 -19.18 -0.09
N ALA A 216 -20.58 -18.18 -0.31
CA ALA A 216 -22.03 -18.36 -0.24
C ALA A 216 -22.53 -19.29 -1.35
N ILE A 217 -21.95 -19.22 -2.55
CA ILE A 217 -22.24 -20.10 -3.67
C ILE A 217 -21.81 -21.54 -3.35
N ASP A 218 -20.59 -21.72 -2.81
CA ASP A 218 -20.09 -23.05 -2.40
C ASP A 218 -21.00 -23.71 -1.33
N LYS A 219 -21.56 -22.92 -0.41
CA LYS A 219 -22.47 -23.42 0.61
C LYS A 219 -23.87 -23.78 0.07
N LYS A 220 -24.25 -23.30 -1.11
CA LYS A 220 -25.52 -23.63 -1.75
C LYS A 220 -25.55 -25.07 -2.28
N SER A 221 -24.37 -25.68 -2.51
CA SER A 221 -24.24 -27.07 -2.97
C SER A 221 -23.31 -27.87 -2.06
N GLU A 222 -23.75 -29.00 -1.54
CA GLU A 222 -22.96 -29.91 -0.71
C GLU A 222 -21.72 -30.48 -1.47
N TYR A 223 -21.81 -30.54 -2.80
CA TYR A 223 -20.76 -31.11 -3.67
C TYR A 223 -19.63 -30.14 -4.02
N THR A 224 -19.81 -28.84 -3.77
CA THR A 224 -18.82 -27.81 -4.19
C THR A 224 -17.99 -27.26 -3.03
N GLY A 225 -18.06 -27.87 -1.84
CA GLY A 225 -17.33 -27.40 -0.65
C GLY A 225 -15.85 -27.14 -0.91
N GLY A 226 -15.44 -25.87 -0.83
CA GLY A 226 -14.08 -25.40 -1.05
C GLY A 226 -13.61 -25.39 -2.53
N HIS A 227 -14.50 -25.60 -3.50
CA HIS A 227 -14.16 -25.52 -4.93
C HIS A 227 -13.73 -24.09 -5.30
N CYS A 228 -14.52 -23.10 -4.92
CA CYS A 228 -14.22 -21.70 -5.20
C CYS A 228 -12.92 -21.20 -4.55
N ASN A 229 -12.44 -21.83 -3.50
CA ASN A 229 -11.12 -21.51 -2.92
C ASN A 229 -9.96 -22.15 -3.69
N ARG A 230 -10.16 -23.35 -4.28
CA ARG A 230 -9.09 -24.05 -5.00
C ARG A 230 -8.87 -23.55 -6.41
N VAL A 231 -9.93 -23.15 -7.11
CA VAL A 231 -9.85 -22.71 -8.51
C VAL A 231 -8.93 -21.51 -8.68
N PRO A 232 -9.01 -20.42 -7.90
CA PRO A 232 -8.09 -19.30 -8.05
C PRO A 232 -6.64 -19.68 -7.85
N VAL A 233 -6.34 -20.52 -6.85
CA VAL A 233 -4.96 -20.99 -6.59
C VAL A 233 -4.42 -21.77 -7.79
N ILE A 234 -5.16 -22.75 -8.29
CA ILE A 234 -4.75 -23.57 -9.43
C ILE A 234 -4.63 -22.71 -10.70
N THR A 235 -5.55 -21.79 -10.94
CA THR A 235 -5.51 -20.88 -12.09
C THR A 235 -4.25 -20.03 -12.08
N MET A 236 -3.90 -19.46 -10.93
CA MET A 236 -2.67 -18.66 -10.81
C MET A 236 -1.41 -19.51 -10.97
N MET A 237 -1.36 -20.71 -10.39
CA MET A 237 -0.23 -21.64 -10.60
C MET A 237 -0.05 -22.01 -12.10
N LEU A 238 -1.14 -22.25 -12.82
CA LEU A 238 -1.09 -22.54 -14.25
C LEU A 238 -0.63 -21.32 -15.05
N ALA A 239 -1.13 -20.13 -14.72
CA ALA A 239 -0.73 -18.88 -15.36
C ALA A 239 0.76 -18.61 -15.18
N ASP A 240 1.29 -18.80 -13.97
CA ASP A 240 2.72 -18.66 -13.66
C ASP A 240 3.56 -19.68 -14.44
N ALA A 241 3.15 -20.94 -14.44
CA ALA A 241 3.85 -21.99 -15.18
C ALA A 241 3.88 -21.71 -16.69
N VAL A 242 2.80 -21.13 -17.26
CA VAL A 242 2.77 -20.74 -18.68
C VAL A 242 3.65 -19.52 -18.93
N ALA A 243 3.69 -18.54 -18.02
CA ALA A 243 4.54 -17.35 -18.15
C ALA A 243 6.05 -17.68 -18.07
N GLU A 244 6.41 -18.76 -17.37
CA GLU A 244 7.80 -19.25 -17.25
C GLU A 244 8.24 -20.10 -18.46
N MET A 245 7.33 -20.42 -19.39
CA MET A 245 7.66 -21.26 -20.55
C MET A 245 8.56 -20.53 -21.54
N ASN A 246 9.74 -21.08 -21.81
CA ASN A 246 10.69 -20.53 -22.78
C ASN A 246 10.57 -21.17 -24.18
N GLU A 247 9.75 -22.23 -24.32
CA GLU A 247 9.57 -22.99 -25.55
C GLU A 247 8.09 -23.27 -25.83
N GLY A 248 7.77 -23.65 -27.07
CA GLY A 248 6.43 -24.04 -27.46
C GLY A 248 5.52 -22.86 -27.83
N LYS A 249 4.20 -23.13 -27.88
CA LYS A 249 3.19 -22.19 -28.37
C LYS A 249 3.06 -20.92 -27.47
N TYR A 250 3.33 -21.04 -26.21
CA TYR A 250 3.13 -19.97 -25.23
C TYR A 250 4.43 -19.29 -24.77
N LYS A 251 5.55 -19.51 -25.44
CA LYS A 251 6.87 -18.95 -25.11
C LYS A 251 6.95 -17.42 -24.99
N ASN A 252 5.98 -16.73 -25.56
CA ASN A 252 5.89 -15.26 -25.54
C ASN A 252 4.71 -14.79 -24.68
N PHE A 253 4.10 -15.68 -23.91
CA PHE A 253 3.01 -15.31 -23.02
C PHE A 253 3.57 -14.60 -21.78
N SER A 254 3.04 -13.44 -21.50
CA SER A 254 3.32 -12.70 -20.28
C SER A 254 2.05 -12.01 -19.81
N MET A 255 1.94 -11.76 -18.53
CA MET A 255 0.88 -10.97 -17.92
C MET A 255 1.50 -9.87 -17.07
N ASN A 256 1.01 -8.67 -17.22
CA ASN A 256 1.30 -7.59 -16.26
C ASN A 256 0.52 -7.79 -14.96
N GLU A 257 0.76 -6.94 -13.95
CA GLU A 257 0.09 -7.06 -12.64
C GLU A 257 -1.43 -6.88 -12.72
N ASP A 258 -1.91 -5.98 -13.58
CA ASP A 258 -3.34 -5.72 -13.76
C ASP A 258 -4.05 -6.92 -14.42
N GLU A 259 -3.46 -7.51 -15.47
CA GLU A 259 -3.96 -8.71 -16.13
C GLU A 259 -3.94 -9.93 -15.21
N ARG A 260 -2.91 -10.04 -14.37
CA ARG A 260 -2.78 -11.09 -13.37
C ARG A 260 -3.89 -10.95 -12.30
N TYR A 261 -4.16 -9.73 -11.87
CA TYR A 261 -5.23 -9.44 -10.93
C TYR A 261 -6.61 -9.71 -11.52
N GLU A 262 -6.85 -9.33 -12.78
CA GLU A 262 -8.08 -9.62 -13.50
C GLU A 262 -8.34 -11.14 -13.59
N LEU A 263 -7.32 -11.92 -13.94
CA LEU A 263 -7.41 -13.39 -13.98
C LEU A 263 -7.74 -13.97 -12.61
N TYR A 264 -7.12 -13.47 -11.54
CA TYR A 264 -7.40 -13.88 -10.17
C TYR A 264 -8.85 -13.63 -9.78
N ILE A 265 -9.39 -12.45 -10.08
CA ILE A 265 -10.79 -12.10 -9.82
C ILE A 265 -11.75 -12.94 -10.66
N ALA A 266 -11.44 -13.14 -11.95
CA ALA A 266 -12.23 -14.00 -12.83
C ALA A 266 -12.31 -15.44 -12.32
N ALA A 267 -11.21 -15.97 -11.80
CA ALA A 267 -11.15 -17.30 -11.20
C ALA A 267 -12.05 -17.43 -9.94
N TRP A 268 -12.12 -16.39 -9.11
CA TRP A 268 -13.04 -16.35 -7.98
C TRP A 268 -14.50 -16.28 -8.40
N LEU A 269 -14.81 -15.57 -9.48
CA LEU A 269 -16.17 -15.30 -9.96
C LEU A 269 -16.68 -16.31 -10.99
N HIS A 270 -15.86 -17.31 -11.38
CA HIS A 270 -16.20 -18.24 -12.48
C HIS A 270 -17.57 -18.93 -12.31
N ASP A 271 -18.01 -19.15 -11.10
CA ASP A 271 -19.26 -19.81 -10.72
C ASP A 271 -20.39 -18.86 -10.27
N CYS A 272 -20.18 -17.52 -10.36
CA CYS A 272 -21.15 -16.55 -9.82
C CYS A 272 -22.56 -16.69 -10.44
N GLY A 273 -22.68 -17.18 -11.66
CA GLY A 273 -23.95 -17.47 -12.32
C GLY A 273 -24.82 -18.54 -11.62
N LYS A 274 -24.22 -19.38 -10.77
CA LYS A 274 -24.96 -20.39 -9.98
C LYS A 274 -25.93 -19.77 -8.96
N VAL A 275 -25.76 -18.51 -8.60
CA VAL A 275 -26.71 -17.78 -7.73
C VAL A 275 -28.11 -17.76 -8.34
N ALA A 276 -28.19 -17.48 -9.64
CA ALA A 276 -29.45 -17.42 -10.38
C ALA A 276 -29.99 -18.79 -10.78
N THR A 277 -29.21 -19.87 -10.65
CA THR A 277 -29.60 -21.23 -11.07
C THR A 277 -30.44 -21.90 -9.97
N PRO A 278 -31.60 -22.49 -10.29
CA PRO A 278 -32.43 -23.20 -9.29
C PRO A 278 -31.65 -24.35 -8.63
N PRO A 279 -31.90 -24.64 -7.31
CA PRO A 279 -31.17 -25.69 -6.58
C PRO A 279 -31.23 -27.06 -7.26
N HIS A 280 -32.38 -27.49 -7.79
CA HIS A 280 -32.52 -28.78 -8.47
C HIS A 280 -31.73 -28.90 -9.78
N VAL A 281 -31.17 -27.79 -10.30
CA VAL A 281 -30.29 -27.80 -11.46
C VAL A 281 -28.82 -27.80 -11.01
N VAL A 282 -28.48 -27.09 -9.92
CA VAL A 282 -27.14 -27.01 -9.37
C VAL A 282 -26.74 -28.30 -8.66
N ASP A 283 -27.65 -28.87 -7.88
CA ASP A 283 -27.48 -30.06 -7.01
C ASP A 283 -27.89 -31.35 -7.71
N LYS A 284 -27.49 -31.55 -8.95
CA LYS A 284 -27.71 -32.83 -9.62
C LYS A 284 -26.72 -33.87 -9.09
N GLY A 285 -27.21 -34.99 -8.58
CA GLY A 285 -26.40 -36.13 -8.20
C GLY A 285 -25.76 -36.82 -9.39
N THR A 286 -26.41 -36.77 -10.58
CA THR A 286 -25.91 -37.28 -11.86
C THR A 286 -26.22 -36.32 -12.99
N LYS A 287 -25.43 -36.37 -14.10
CA LYS A 287 -25.65 -35.50 -15.29
C LYS A 287 -27.03 -35.71 -15.93
N LEU A 288 -27.60 -36.91 -15.79
CA LEU A 288 -28.91 -37.27 -16.37
C LEU A 288 -30.07 -37.02 -15.39
N GLU A 289 -29.75 -36.65 -14.15
CA GLU A 289 -30.76 -36.30 -13.15
C GLU A 289 -31.49 -35.01 -13.55
N THR A 290 -32.80 -35.11 -13.64
CA THR A 290 -33.75 -34.00 -13.82
C THR A 290 -34.81 -34.14 -12.72
N ILE A 291 -35.96 -33.46 -12.83
CA ILE A 291 -37.13 -33.72 -11.98
C ILE A 291 -37.55 -35.19 -12.05
N PHE A 292 -37.13 -35.87 -13.10
CA PHE A 292 -37.32 -37.32 -13.35
C PHE A 292 -35.98 -37.92 -13.79
N ASP A 293 -35.42 -38.84 -13.00
CA ASP A 293 -34.20 -39.57 -13.34
C ASP A 293 -34.50 -40.58 -14.45
N ARG A 294 -33.93 -40.34 -15.64
CA ARG A 294 -34.14 -41.17 -16.83
C ARG A 294 -33.20 -42.37 -16.89
N ILE A 295 -32.32 -42.60 -15.92
CA ILE A 295 -31.35 -43.70 -15.99
C ILE A 295 -32.02 -45.07 -16.04
N GLU A 296 -33.10 -45.25 -15.34
CA GLU A 296 -33.87 -46.51 -15.37
C GLU A 296 -34.51 -46.76 -16.72
N LEU A 297 -34.97 -45.71 -17.41
CA LEU A 297 -35.45 -45.84 -18.80
C LEU A 297 -34.33 -46.27 -19.75
N VAL A 298 -33.12 -45.72 -19.59
CA VAL A 298 -31.92 -46.09 -20.39
C VAL A 298 -31.58 -47.57 -20.13
N LYS A 299 -31.54 -48.01 -18.88
CA LYS A 299 -31.31 -49.41 -18.51
C LYS A 299 -32.31 -50.33 -19.15
N THR A 300 -33.61 -50.02 -19.03
CA THR A 300 -34.69 -50.80 -19.63
C THR A 300 -34.53 -50.93 -21.15
N ARG A 301 -34.16 -49.85 -21.83
CA ARG A 301 -33.93 -49.90 -23.28
C ARG A 301 -32.72 -50.77 -23.67
N MET A 302 -31.64 -50.77 -22.88
CA MET A 302 -30.49 -51.65 -23.10
C MET A 302 -30.83 -53.12 -22.85
N GLU A 303 -31.63 -53.44 -21.84
CA GLU A 303 -32.12 -54.81 -21.59
C GLU A 303 -33.04 -55.30 -22.73
N LEU A 304 -33.90 -54.43 -23.30
CA LEU A 304 -34.68 -54.77 -24.47
C LEU A 304 -33.81 -55.12 -25.67
N LEU A 305 -32.80 -54.31 -26.00
CA LEU A 305 -31.83 -54.57 -27.09
C LEU A 305 -31.11 -55.90 -26.91
N LYS A 306 -30.68 -56.19 -25.67
CA LYS A 306 -30.02 -57.47 -25.34
C LYS A 306 -30.94 -58.64 -25.53
N ARG A 307 -32.19 -58.54 -25.08
CA ARG A 307 -33.22 -59.56 -25.24
C ARG A 307 -33.56 -59.79 -26.75
N ASP A 308 -33.67 -58.73 -27.55
CA ASP A 308 -33.91 -58.84 -28.96
C ASP A 308 -32.78 -59.55 -29.69
N ALA A 309 -31.54 -59.27 -29.33
CA ALA A 309 -30.35 -59.98 -29.87
C ALA A 309 -30.36 -61.46 -29.47
N GLU A 310 -30.74 -61.82 -28.25
CA GLU A 310 -30.85 -63.19 -27.78
C GLU A 310 -31.93 -63.95 -28.55
N ILE A 311 -33.12 -63.36 -28.74
CA ILE A 311 -34.21 -63.93 -29.53
C ILE A 311 -33.80 -64.15 -30.97
N ALA A 312 -33.11 -63.19 -31.59
CA ALA A 312 -32.63 -63.32 -32.93
C ALA A 312 -31.59 -64.46 -33.08
N PHE A 313 -30.76 -64.66 -32.08
CA PHE A 313 -29.80 -65.77 -32.05
C PHE A 313 -30.49 -67.13 -31.91
N LEU A 314 -31.48 -67.23 -31.00
CA LEU A 314 -32.23 -68.48 -30.81
C LEU A 314 -33.15 -68.88 -31.95
N LYS A 315 -33.50 -67.94 -32.86
CA LYS A 315 -34.33 -68.20 -34.06
C LYS A 315 -33.50 -68.56 -35.29
N ARG A 316 -32.19 -68.56 -35.21
CA ARG A 316 -31.28 -69.05 -36.23
C ARG A 316 -31.03 -70.54 -36.08
#